data_29fef0b81cd20f33db8fa13743b1762e
#
_entry.id   29fef0b81cd20f33db8fa13743b1762e
#
_cell.length_a   1.000
_cell.length_b   1.000
_cell.length_c   1.000
_cell.angle_alpha   90.00
_cell.angle_beta   90.00
_cell.angle_gamma   90.00
#
_symmetry.space_group_name_H-M   'P 1'
#
loop_
_entity.id
_entity.type
_entity.pdbx_description
1 polymer ?
#
loop_
_entity_poly.entity_id
_entity_poly.type
_entity_poly.pdbx_seq_one_letter_code
_entity_poly.pdbx_strand_id
1 'polypeptide(L)'
;MKRLFIVVVVLVLASSILIGQELKPYTMGAQSSEALDVVREKTSQALVAAGFTILGEYQPAMDETRWVYVVNSTEMTEAVQENGELTGFAAALRVGLTVENDTVNISYTNPIYLGNAYFQKRFSDVEDKFLTVQDNLKKAMSDLGTVMDGAFGAKEGMTPKAIGKYHYMFGMEYFEDVVELTEFSSYSVGKSIIESKIAKGGDTQLVYAYEIPDHDLKLYGIALSGESGEEHFLPIIDISTPKHTAFLPYEILLMGNTAVMMHGRYRIALAFPDLTMTTFSKIISTPGAIEDLMRSVTE
;
A
#
# COMPACT_ATOMS: atom_id res chain seq x y z
N MET A 1 -57.88 -40.40 27.64
CA MET A 1 -57.69 -39.36 26.57
C MET A 1 -56.36 -38.71 26.81
N LYS A 2 -55.32 -39.11 26.02
CA LYS A 2 -53.97 -38.55 26.10
C LYS A 2 -53.85 -37.49 24.99
N ARG A 3 -53.67 -36.22 25.38
CA ARG A 3 -53.42 -35.13 24.43
C ARG A 3 -51.94 -35.15 24.06
N LEU A 4 -51.66 -35.43 22.81
CA LEU A 4 -50.35 -35.38 22.21
C LEU A 4 -50.03 -33.88 21.85
N PHE A 5 -49.06 -33.26 22.54
CA PHE A 5 -48.54 -31.97 22.16
C PHE A 5 -47.47 -32.13 21.08
N ILE A 6 -47.77 -31.72 19.88
CA ILE A 6 -46.79 -31.64 18.78
C ILE A 6 -46.08 -30.27 18.93
N VAL A 7 -44.79 -30.33 19.32
CA VAL A 7 -43.93 -29.14 19.31
C VAL A 7 -43.34 -29.06 17.90
N VAL A 8 -43.79 -28.08 17.13
CA VAL A 8 -43.21 -27.73 15.84
C VAL A 8 -41.99 -26.82 16.11
N VAL A 9 -40.81 -27.38 16.00
CA VAL A 9 -39.55 -26.60 16.01
C VAL A 9 -39.39 -25.99 14.62
N VAL A 10 -39.65 -24.68 14.50
CA VAL A 10 -39.36 -23.91 13.31
C VAL A 10 -37.85 -23.58 13.36
N LEU A 11 -37.05 -24.33 12.60
CA LEU A 11 -35.65 -23.98 12.32
C LEU A 11 -35.64 -22.79 11.36
N VAL A 12 -35.46 -21.60 11.89
CA VAL A 12 -35.13 -20.41 11.09
C VAL A 12 -33.67 -20.56 10.68
N LEU A 13 -33.44 -21.05 9.48
CA LEU A 13 -32.16 -20.94 8.81
C LEU A 13 -31.95 -19.47 8.51
N ALA A 14 -31.25 -18.79 9.39
CA ALA A 14 -30.66 -17.47 9.08
C ALA A 14 -29.59 -17.72 8.03
N SER A 15 -29.96 -17.63 6.76
CA SER A 15 -29.02 -17.48 5.66
C SER A 15 -28.35 -16.12 5.88
N SER A 16 -27.18 -16.13 6.52
CA SER A 16 -26.27 -15.00 6.51
C SER A 16 -25.94 -14.77 5.04
N ILE A 17 -26.60 -13.79 4.43
CA ILE A 17 -26.14 -13.25 3.16
C ILE A 17 -24.77 -12.68 3.50
N LEU A 18 -23.69 -13.38 3.16
CA LEU A 18 -22.35 -12.81 3.06
C LEU A 18 -22.45 -11.75 1.97
N ILE A 19 -22.87 -10.56 2.35
CA ILE A 19 -22.59 -9.34 1.58
C ILE A 19 -21.08 -9.25 1.71
N GLY A 20 -20.36 -9.56 0.63
CA GLY A 20 -18.90 -9.51 0.61
C GLY A 20 -18.48 -8.16 1.19
N GLN A 21 -17.64 -8.16 2.21
CA GLN A 21 -17.18 -6.94 2.88
C GLN A 21 -16.55 -6.04 1.82
N GLU A 22 -17.11 -4.85 1.64
CA GLU A 22 -16.53 -3.85 0.76
C GLU A 22 -15.27 -3.29 1.40
N LEU A 23 -14.16 -3.33 0.66
CA LEU A 23 -12.85 -2.93 1.11
C LEU A 23 -12.49 -1.57 0.50
N LYS A 24 -11.80 -0.73 1.26
CA LYS A 24 -11.24 0.56 0.83
C LYS A 24 -9.73 0.55 0.97
N PRO A 25 -9.00 1.41 0.23
CA PRO A 25 -7.54 1.39 0.18
C PRO A 25 -6.85 1.58 1.52
N TYR A 26 -7.45 2.35 2.43
CA TYR A 26 -6.82 2.76 3.68
C TYR A 26 -7.72 2.52 4.88
N THR A 27 -7.06 2.42 6.05
CA THR A 27 -7.72 2.39 7.36
C THR A 27 -7.20 3.54 8.21
N MET A 28 -8.09 4.30 8.83
CA MET A 28 -7.76 5.25 9.88
C MET A 28 -7.54 4.46 11.18
N GLY A 29 -6.32 4.43 11.68
CA GLY A 29 -5.96 3.65 12.85
C GLY A 29 -6.15 4.42 14.16
N ALA A 30 -5.64 5.65 14.22
CA ALA A 30 -5.75 6.50 15.40
C ALA A 30 -5.71 8.00 15.05
N GLN A 31 -6.12 8.82 16.01
CA GLN A 31 -5.97 10.28 15.99
C GLN A 31 -5.33 10.77 17.28
N SER A 32 -4.36 11.70 17.17
CA SER A 32 -3.67 12.29 18.31
C SER A 32 -3.65 13.81 18.22
N SER A 33 -3.82 14.47 19.37
CA SER A 33 -3.67 15.93 19.48
C SER A 33 -2.24 16.36 19.85
N GLU A 34 -1.30 15.40 19.94
CA GLU A 34 0.10 15.69 20.21
C GLU A 34 0.81 16.20 18.95
N ALA A 35 1.97 16.83 19.13
CA ALA A 35 2.79 17.30 18.01
C ALA A 35 3.26 16.12 17.11
N LEU A 36 3.39 16.36 15.81
CA LEU A 36 3.75 15.33 14.82
C LEU A 36 5.00 14.54 15.23
N ASP A 37 6.06 15.23 15.70
CA ASP A 37 7.31 14.56 16.09
C ASP A 37 7.13 13.59 17.27
N VAL A 38 6.28 13.94 18.23
CA VAL A 38 5.95 13.04 19.35
C VAL A 38 5.17 11.84 18.86
N VAL A 39 4.19 12.07 17.98
CA VAL A 39 3.38 10.98 17.38
C VAL A 39 4.24 10.07 16.50
N ARG A 40 5.20 10.63 15.77
CA ARG A 40 6.16 9.84 14.97
C ARG A 40 6.92 8.86 15.86
N GLU A 41 7.55 9.35 16.92
CA GLU A 41 8.32 8.49 17.83
C GLU A 41 7.47 7.39 18.45
N LYS A 42 6.27 7.73 18.95
CA LYS A 42 5.32 6.75 19.51
C LYS A 42 4.88 5.71 18.46
N THR A 43 4.59 6.16 17.23
CA THR A 43 4.17 5.27 16.14
C THR A 43 5.28 4.28 15.79
N SER A 44 6.52 4.74 15.67
CA SER A 44 7.67 3.89 15.43
C SER A 44 7.80 2.80 16.50
N GLN A 45 7.74 3.19 17.78
CA GLN A 45 7.82 2.26 18.93
C GLN A 45 6.66 1.25 18.92
N ALA A 46 5.44 1.71 18.67
CA ALA A 46 4.25 0.86 18.63
C ALA A 46 4.29 -0.16 17.48
N LEU A 47 4.77 0.24 16.30
CA LEU A 47 4.94 -0.65 15.15
C LEU A 47 5.95 -1.76 15.45
N VAL A 48 7.10 -1.42 16.02
CA VAL A 48 8.11 -2.40 16.41
C VAL A 48 7.59 -3.33 17.51
N ALA A 49 6.89 -2.81 18.51
CA ALA A 49 6.27 -3.61 19.58
C ALA A 49 5.17 -4.56 19.07
N ALA A 50 4.52 -4.22 17.96
CA ALA A 50 3.52 -5.05 17.30
C ALA A 50 4.11 -6.08 16.31
N GLY A 51 5.45 -6.17 16.20
CA GLY A 51 6.15 -7.16 15.38
C GLY A 51 6.50 -6.70 13.96
N PHE A 52 6.37 -5.39 13.68
CA PHE A 52 6.82 -4.85 12.39
C PHE A 52 8.29 -4.46 12.38
N THR A 53 8.94 -4.68 11.25
CA THR A 53 10.24 -4.09 10.94
C THR A 53 10.01 -2.80 10.16
N ILE A 54 10.55 -1.69 10.62
CA ILE A 54 10.55 -0.43 9.86
C ILE A 54 11.66 -0.52 8.82
N LEU A 55 11.27 -0.56 7.55
CA LEU A 55 12.20 -0.63 6.42
C LEU A 55 12.78 0.75 6.08
N GLY A 56 12.01 1.79 6.28
CA GLY A 56 12.38 3.16 6.03
C GLY A 56 11.27 4.14 6.42
N GLU A 57 11.62 5.40 6.42
CA GLU A 57 10.71 6.50 6.72
C GLU A 57 11.12 7.76 5.97
N TYR A 58 10.17 8.63 5.67
CA TYR A 58 10.46 9.91 5.04
C TYR A 58 9.28 10.87 5.09
N GLN A 59 9.53 12.11 4.70
CA GLN A 59 8.56 13.19 4.52
C GLN A 59 8.17 13.26 3.04
N PRO A 60 6.97 12.76 2.62
CA PRO A 60 6.58 12.76 1.21
C PRO A 60 6.27 14.17 0.71
N ALA A 61 6.54 14.42 -0.56
CA ALA A 61 6.24 15.68 -1.24
C ALA A 61 6.85 16.94 -0.57
N MET A 62 7.90 16.80 0.24
CA MET A 62 8.46 17.87 1.09
C MET A 62 7.40 18.58 1.98
N ASP A 63 6.26 17.91 2.26
CA ASP A 63 5.16 18.44 3.05
C ASP A 63 5.38 18.18 4.54
N GLU A 64 5.69 19.24 5.31
CA GLU A 64 5.97 19.16 6.74
C GLU A 64 4.79 18.64 7.58
N THR A 65 3.59 18.58 7.00
CA THR A 65 2.41 18.04 7.66
C THR A 65 2.28 16.52 7.49
N ARG A 66 3.20 15.88 6.75
CA ARG A 66 3.13 14.45 6.41
C ARG A 66 4.37 13.69 6.81
N TRP A 67 4.18 12.45 7.20
CA TRP A 67 5.24 11.48 7.44
C TRP A 67 4.81 10.08 7.04
N VAL A 68 5.71 9.28 6.51
CA VAL A 68 5.44 7.88 6.14
C VAL A 68 6.45 6.96 6.76
N TYR A 69 5.98 5.90 7.39
CA TYR A 69 6.73 4.70 7.71
C TYR A 69 6.43 3.63 6.70
N VAL A 70 7.46 2.96 6.21
CA VAL A 70 7.33 1.75 5.41
C VAL A 70 7.70 0.57 6.27
N VAL A 71 6.81 -0.40 6.35
CA VAL A 71 6.93 -1.53 7.27
C VAL A 71 6.78 -2.87 6.57
N ASN A 72 7.43 -3.89 7.14
CA ASN A 72 7.30 -5.29 6.77
C ASN A 72 7.02 -6.12 8.03
N SER A 73 6.49 -7.33 7.85
CA SER A 73 6.39 -8.34 8.90
C SER A 73 6.78 -9.73 8.37
N THR A 74 6.98 -10.68 9.27
CA THR A 74 7.27 -12.07 8.92
C THR A 74 6.19 -12.64 8.01
N GLU A 75 4.92 -12.41 8.32
CA GLU A 75 3.77 -12.92 7.57
C GLU A 75 3.75 -12.39 6.13
N MET A 76 4.08 -11.11 5.94
CA MET A 76 4.17 -10.51 4.59
C MET A 76 5.30 -11.15 3.79
N THR A 77 6.45 -11.35 4.44
CA THR A 77 7.62 -11.99 3.82
C THR A 77 7.29 -13.41 3.38
N GLU A 78 6.71 -14.22 4.27
CA GLU A 78 6.30 -15.60 3.98
C GLU A 78 5.28 -15.66 2.85
N ALA A 79 4.27 -14.77 2.84
CA ALA A 79 3.29 -14.71 1.77
C ALA A 79 3.93 -14.45 0.40
N VAL A 80 4.92 -13.55 0.34
CA VAL A 80 5.67 -13.27 -0.90
C VAL A 80 6.57 -14.44 -1.27
N GLN A 81 7.26 -15.07 -0.31
CA GLN A 81 8.10 -16.25 -0.58
C GLN A 81 7.30 -17.42 -1.17
N GLU A 82 6.07 -17.65 -0.70
CA GLU A 82 5.20 -18.70 -1.22
C GLU A 82 4.73 -18.45 -2.65
N ASN A 83 4.70 -17.20 -3.11
CA ASN A 83 4.11 -16.81 -4.39
C ASN A 83 5.12 -16.24 -5.39
N GLY A 84 6.15 -15.54 -4.92
CA GLY A 84 7.19 -14.93 -5.76
C GLY A 84 6.67 -13.87 -6.74
N GLU A 85 7.49 -13.57 -7.76
CA GLU A 85 7.14 -12.70 -8.88
C GLU A 85 6.60 -11.32 -8.45
N LEU A 86 5.57 -10.83 -9.13
CA LEU A 86 4.96 -9.51 -8.87
C LEU A 86 4.38 -9.35 -7.46
N THR A 87 4.13 -10.46 -6.74
CA THR A 87 3.69 -10.36 -5.33
C THR A 87 4.75 -9.70 -4.44
N GLY A 88 6.00 -9.57 -4.92
CA GLY A 88 7.06 -8.80 -4.28
C GLY A 88 6.66 -7.37 -3.91
N PHE A 89 5.74 -6.74 -4.64
CA PHE A 89 5.17 -5.44 -4.28
C PHE A 89 4.37 -5.45 -2.96
N ALA A 90 3.90 -6.63 -2.51
CA ALA A 90 3.20 -6.78 -1.24
C ALA A 90 4.13 -6.94 -0.03
N ALA A 91 5.46 -6.96 -0.24
CA ALA A 91 6.43 -7.10 0.85
C ALA A 91 6.50 -5.87 1.77
N ALA A 92 5.85 -4.76 1.42
CA ALA A 92 5.88 -3.53 2.20
C ALA A 92 4.49 -2.88 2.30
N LEU A 93 4.14 -2.43 3.52
CA LEU A 93 2.97 -1.60 3.79
C LEU A 93 3.40 -0.21 4.25
N ARG A 94 2.50 0.75 4.21
CA ARG A 94 2.75 2.13 4.62
C ARG A 94 1.85 2.52 5.77
N VAL A 95 2.43 3.23 6.74
CA VAL A 95 1.72 3.94 7.80
C VAL A 95 1.98 5.41 7.60
N GLY A 96 0.92 6.17 7.33
CA GLY A 96 0.97 7.59 7.07
C GLY A 96 0.49 8.39 8.28
N LEU A 97 1.24 9.41 8.66
CA LEU A 97 0.85 10.41 9.63
C LEU A 97 0.58 11.71 8.89
N THR A 98 -0.54 12.36 9.21
CA THR A 98 -0.93 13.61 8.55
C THR A 98 -1.53 14.58 9.55
N VAL A 99 -1.02 15.79 9.59
CA VAL A 99 -1.62 16.87 10.39
C VAL A 99 -2.78 17.45 9.61
N GLU A 100 -4.00 17.30 10.14
CA GLU A 100 -5.22 17.86 9.59
C GLU A 100 -6.04 18.46 10.74
N ASN A 101 -6.42 19.74 10.64
CA ASN A 101 -7.22 20.43 11.67
C ASN A 101 -6.65 20.29 13.09
N ASP A 102 -5.36 20.57 13.27
CA ASP A 102 -4.63 20.47 14.54
C ASP A 102 -4.63 19.08 15.18
N THR A 103 -4.88 18.04 14.39
CA THR A 103 -4.89 16.65 14.82
C THR A 103 -3.96 15.85 13.90
N VAL A 104 -3.15 14.95 14.47
CA VAL A 104 -2.37 13.99 13.69
C VAL A 104 -3.23 12.76 13.42
N ASN A 105 -3.59 12.57 12.18
CA ASN A 105 -4.24 11.36 11.69
C ASN A 105 -3.19 10.29 11.41
N ILE A 106 -3.33 9.11 12.01
CA ILE A 106 -2.47 7.96 11.80
C ILE A 106 -3.26 6.94 11.01
N SER A 107 -2.86 6.71 9.77
CA SER A 107 -3.55 5.83 8.83
C SER A 107 -2.58 4.82 8.24
N TYR A 108 -3.11 3.74 7.69
CA TYR A 108 -2.27 2.72 7.04
C TYR A 108 -2.96 2.14 5.81
N THR A 109 -2.15 1.63 4.88
CA THR A 109 -2.64 0.86 3.75
C THR A 109 -3.39 -0.37 4.25
N ASN A 110 -4.63 -0.56 3.82
CA ASN A 110 -5.44 -1.70 4.20
C ASN A 110 -4.80 -3.01 3.68
N PRO A 111 -4.31 -3.91 4.57
CA PRO A 111 -3.60 -5.12 4.15
C PRO A 111 -4.47 -6.04 3.28
N ILE A 112 -5.77 -6.17 3.62
CA ILE A 112 -6.69 -7.06 2.90
C ILE A 112 -6.99 -6.51 1.50
N TYR A 113 -7.14 -5.18 1.37
CA TYR A 113 -7.31 -4.53 0.07
C TYR A 113 -6.09 -4.76 -0.83
N LEU A 114 -4.90 -4.47 -0.30
CA LEU A 114 -3.63 -4.60 -1.03
C LEU A 114 -3.31 -6.06 -1.36
N GLY A 115 -3.56 -6.97 -0.41
CA GLY A 115 -3.38 -8.41 -0.64
C GLY A 115 -4.25 -8.92 -1.79
N ASN A 116 -5.54 -8.54 -1.82
CA ASN A 116 -6.42 -8.90 -2.95
C ASN A 116 -5.94 -8.32 -4.29
N ALA A 117 -5.39 -7.09 -4.30
CA ALA A 117 -4.89 -6.45 -5.50
C ALA A 117 -3.64 -7.15 -6.07
N TYR A 118 -2.69 -7.54 -5.21
CA TYR A 118 -1.37 -8.02 -5.64
C TYR A 118 -1.25 -9.54 -5.69
N PHE A 119 -1.97 -10.29 -4.86
CA PHE A 119 -2.04 -11.75 -4.95
C PHE A 119 -3.19 -12.22 -5.84
N GLN A 120 -4.22 -11.40 -6.05
CA GLN A 120 -5.37 -11.72 -6.89
C GLN A 120 -6.04 -13.05 -6.53
N LYS A 121 -6.09 -14.01 -7.43
CA LYS A 121 -6.69 -15.34 -7.18
C LYS A 121 -5.95 -16.14 -6.11
N ARG A 122 -4.66 -15.85 -5.90
CA ARG A 122 -3.80 -16.53 -4.92
C ARG A 122 -3.96 -15.94 -3.51
N PHE A 123 -4.72 -14.84 -3.35
CA PHE A 123 -4.87 -14.21 -2.05
C PHE A 123 -5.48 -15.14 -1.01
N SER A 124 -6.42 -16.03 -1.40
CA SER A 124 -7.00 -17.03 -0.49
C SER A 124 -5.96 -17.94 0.18
N ASP A 125 -4.81 -18.14 -0.44
CA ASP A 125 -3.76 -19.02 0.06
C ASP A 125 -2.92 -18.37 1.16
N VAL A 126 -2.96 -17.03 1.24
CA VAL A 126 -2.18 -16.19 2.17
C VAL A 126 -3.06 -15.26 3.02
N GLU A 127 -4.38 -15.36 2.92
CA GLU A 127 -5.33 -14.47 3.58
C GLU A 127 -5.13 -14.43 5.11
N ASP A 128 -4.92 -15.59 5.73
CA ASP A 128 -4.68 -15.66 7.18
C ASP A 128 -3.45 -14.86 7.63
N LYS A 129 -2.41 -14.82 6.80
CA LYS A 129 -1.21 -14.01 7.06
C LYS A 129 -1.56 -12.52 7.04
N PHE A 130 -2.32 -12.07 6.05
CA PHE A 130 -2.74 -10.67 5.94
C PHE A 130 -3.77 -10.25 7.00
N LEU A 131 -4.61 -11.17 7.47
CA LEU A 131 -5.47 -10.96 8.65
C LEU A 131 -4.61 -10.74 9.92
N THR A 132 -3.56 -11.53 10.11
CA THR A 132 -2.60 -11.35 11.21
C THR A 132 -1.90 -9.98 11.11
N VAL A 133 -1.47 -9.57 9.91
CA VAL A 133 -0.90 -8.23 9.68
C VAL A 133 -1.89 -7.14 10.06
N GLN A 134 -3.16 -7.27 9.67
CA GLN A 134 -4.21 -6.31 10.02
C GLN A 134 -4.41 -6.21 11.54
N ASP A 135 -4.45 -7.32 12.25
CA ASP A 135 -4.62 -7.35 13.70
C ASP A 135 -3.41 -6.74 14.42
N ASN A 136 -2.19 -6.99 13.93
CA ASN A 136 -0.98 -6.37 14.44
C ASN A 136 -0.96 -4.87 14.21
N LEU A 137 -1.44 -4.37 13.05
CA LEU A 137 -1.61 -2.92 12.81
C LEU A 137 -2.63 -2.31 13.78
N LYS A 138 -3.80 -2.95 13.97
CA LYS A 138 -4.80 -2.49 14.96
C LYS A 138 -4.21 -2.42 16.36
N LYS A 139 -3.41 -3.41 16.75
CA LYS A 139 -2.70 -3.42 18.03
C LYS A 139 -1.71 -2.27 18.13
N ALA A 140 -0.92 -2.00 17.08
CA ALA A 140 0.01 -0.87 17.07
C ALA A 140 -0.71 0.48 17.23
N MET A 141 -1.93 0.62 16.70
CA MET A 141 -2.71 1.87 16.80
C MET A 141 -3.35 2.08 18.19
N SER A 142 -3.47 1.04 19.00
CA SER A 142 -4.26 1.09 20.26
C SER A 142 -3.73 2.08 21.30
N ASP A 143 -2.44 2.40 21.26
CA ASP A 143 -1.77 3.25 22.24
C ASP A 143 -1.38 4.64 21.68
N LEU A 144 -1.82 4.97 20.46
CA LEU A 144 -1.38 6.19 19.75
C LEU A 144 -2.33 7.38 19.90
N GLY A 145 -3.43 7.23 20.63
CA GLY A 145 -4.41 8.27 20.84
C GLY A 145 -5.84 7.74 20.82
N THR A 146 -6.78 8.49 20.21
CA THR A 146 -8.14 7.98 20.01
C THR A 146 -8.14 6.95 18.91
N VAL A 147 -8.44 5.71 19.26
CA VAL A 147 -8.50 4.58 18.29
C VAL A 147 -9.62 4.84 17.31
N MET A 148 -9.31 4.70 16.05
CA MET A 148 -10.23 4.76 14.93
C MET A 148 -10.21 3.41 14.22
N ASP A 149 -11.29 2.99 13.60
CA ASP A 149 -11.35 1.76 12.75
C ASP A 149 -12.21 2.05 11.53
N GLY A 150 -11.90 3.15 10.87
CA GLY A 150 -12.65 3.65 9.71
C GLY A 150 -11.91 3.38 8.40
N ALA A 151 -12.50 2.58 7.51
CA ALA A 151 -12.00 2.42 6.16
C ALA A 151 -12.29 3.67 5.32
N PHE A 152 -11.29 4.18 4.60
CA PHE A 152 -11.40 5.39 3.78
C PHE A 152 -10.60 5.28 2.47
N GLY A 153 -10.61 6.35 1.68
CA GLY A 153 -9.90 6.44 0.40
C GLY A 153 -10.80 6.20 -0.82
N ALA A 154 -12.04 5.79 -0.59
CA ALA A 154 -13.08 5.72 -1.60
C ALA A 154 -14.46 5.98 -0.96
N LYS A 155 -15.42 6.52 -1.73
CA LYS A 155 -16.82 6.66 -1.30
C LYS A 155 -17.43 5.29 -1.10
N GLU A 156 -17.38 4.50 -2.16
CA GLU A 156 -17.83 3.12 -2.16
C GLU A 156 -16.60 2.21 -2.01
N GLY A 157 -16.77 1.10 -1.31
CA GLY A 157 -15.75 0.06 -1.26
C GLY A 157 -15.82 -0.85 -2.48
N MET A 158 -14.85 -1.74 -2.59
CA MET A 158 -14.83 -2.77 -3.62
C MET A 158 -14.84 -4.16 -2.99
N THR A 159 -15.52 -5.10 -3.65
CA THR A 159 -15.45 -6.50 -3.22
C THR A 159 -14.05 -7.07 -3.48
N PRO A 160 -13.58 -8.07 -2.71
CA PRO A 160 -12.31 -8.76 -2.94
C PRO A 160 -12.12 -9.20 -4.40
N LYS A 161 -13.18 -9.76 -4.99
CA LYS A 161 -13.16 -10.19 -6.39
C LYS A 161 -12.97 -9.03 -7.38
N ALA A 162 -13.55 -7.86 -7.10
CA ALA A 162 -13.41 -6.68 -7.95
C ALA A 162 -11.97 -6.12 -7.84
N ILE A 163 -11.40 -6.10 -6.64
CA ILE A 163 -10.02 -5.66 -6.39
C ILE A 163 -9.02 -6.57 -7.12
N GLY A 164 -9.18 -7.90 -7.00
CA GLY A 164 -8.28 -8.87 -7.66
C GLY A 164 -8.35 -8.88 -9.19
N LYS A 165 -9.20 -8.05 -9.79
CA LYS A 165 -9.32 -7.83 -11.24
C LYS A 165 -9.43 -6.34 -11.56
N TYR A 166 -8.94 -5.52 -10.64
CA TYR A 166 -9.12 -4.09 -10.75
C TYR A 166 -8.38 -3.51 -11.96
N HIS A 167 -9.08 -2.69 -12.68
CA HIS A 167 -8.56 -1.70 -13.61
C HIS A 167 -9.52 -0.50 -13.60
N TYR A 168 -9.03 0.69 -13.84
CA TYR A 168 -9.83 1.91 -13.67
C TYR A 168 -11.04 1.95 -14.61
N MET A 169 -10.84 1.65 -15.91
CA MET A 169 -11.86 1.57 -16.93
C MET A 169 -11.39 0.71 -18.12
N PHE A 170 -12.29 0.41 -19.02
CA PHE A 170 -11.96 -0.34 -20.25
C PHE A 170 -10.76 0.27 -20.98
N GLY A 171 -9.78 -0.56 -21.31
CA GLY A 171 -8.55 -0.17 -22.00
C GLY A 171 -7.46 0.42 -21.09
N MET A 172 -7.66 0.41 -19.77
CA MET A 172 -6.63 0.75 -18.78
C MET A 172 -5.94 -0.51 -18.26
N GLU A 173 -4.76 -0.29 -17.70
CA GLU A 173 -3.84 -1.33 -17.23
C GLU A 173 -4.38 -2.09 -16.02
N TYR A 174 -4.05 -3.38 -15.96
CA TYR A 174 -4.22 -4.28 -14.82
C TYR A 174 -2.94 -4.35 -13.98
N PHE A 175 -2.98 -5.08 -12.89
CA PHE A 175 -1.81 -5.28 -12.03
C PHE A 175 -0.63 -5.93 -12.77
N GLU A 176 -0.94 -6.88 -13.67
CA GLU A 176 0.05 -7.62 -14.45
C GLU A 176 0.69 -6.78 -15.57
N ASP A 177 0.06 -5.68 -15.96
CA ASP A 177 0.58 -4.77 -16.99
C ASP A 177 1.65 -3.84 -16.38
N VAL A 178 2.72 -4.43 -15.84
CA VAL A 178 3.85 -3.68 -15.28
C VAL A 178 4.68 -3.02 -16.37
N VAL A 179 5.40 -1.96 -16.00
CA VAL A 179 6.41 -1.35 -16.86
C VAL A 179 7.74 -2.04 -16.62
N GLU A 180 8.30 -2.68 -17.64
CA GLU A 180 9.68 -3.14 -17.62
C GLU A 180 10.61 -1.93 -17.79
N LEU A 181 11.40 -1.64 -16.76
CA LEU A 181 12.34 -0.53 -16.76
C LEU A 181 13.65 -0.92 -17.46
N THR A 182 14.26 -2.03 -17.04
CA THR A 182 15.55 -2.49 -17.56
C THR A 182 15.70 -3.98 -17.34
N GLU A 183 16.26 -4.68 -18.34
CA GLU A 183 16.74 -6.05 -18.21
C GLU A 183 18.27 -6.05 -18.03
N PHE A 184 18.77 -6.75 -17.01
CA PHE A 184 20.18 -6.86 -16.67
C PHE A 184 20.74 -8.23 -17.07
N SER A 185 22.06 -8.38 -17.06
CA SER A 185 22.70 -9.68 -17.31
C SER A 185 22.49 -10.70 -16.17
N SER A 186 22.17 -10.25 -14.96
CA SER A 186 21.82 -11.07 -13.80
C SER A 186 21.20 -10.23 -12.68
N TYR A 187 20.56 -10.90 -11.69
CA TYR A 187 20.03 -10.28 -10.48
C TYR A 187 21.09 -9.43 -9.73
N SER A 188 22.28 -10.00 -9.53
CA SER A 188 23.37 -9.32 -8.80
C SER A 188 23.86 -8.06 -9.53
N VAL A 189 23.89 -8.09 -10.87
CA VAL A 189 24.25 -6.91 -11.69
C VAL A 189 23.15 -5.85 -11.57
N GLY A 190 21.88 -6.23 -11.70
CA GLY A 190 20.76 -5.31 -11.54
C GLY A 190 20.77 -4.64 -10.17
N LYS A 191 20.92 -5.41 -9.10
CA LYS A 191 21.05 -4.90 -7.73
C LYS A 191 22.17 -3.86 -7.61
N SER A 192 23.37 -4.18 -8.10
CA SER A 192 24.53 -3.29 -8.03
C SER A 192 24.32 -1.98 -8.81
N ILE A 193 23.72 -2.06 -10.01
CA ILE A 193 23.45 -0.87 -10.84
C ILE A 193 22.43 0.03 -10.16
N ILE A 194 21.27 -0.51 -9.75
CA ILE A 194 20.20 0.26 -9.09
C ILE A 194 20.74 0.96 -7.84
N GLU A 195 21.42 0.24 -6.96
CA GLU A 195 21.98 0.80 -5.73
C GLU A 195 23.02 1.89 -6.00
N SER A 196 23.89 1.67 -6.98
CA SER A 196 24.92 2.65 -7.40
C SER A 196 24.29 3.91 -7.99
N LYS A 197 23.20 3.78 -8.76
CA LYS A 197 22.50 4.91 -9.36
C LYS A 197 21.76 5.75 -8.30
N ILE A 198 21.00 5.10 -7.42
CA ILE A 198 20.30 5.77 -6.31
C ILE A 198 21.30 6.52 -5.40
N ALA A 199 22.45 5.91 -5.13
CA ALA A 199 23.49 6.51 -4.27
C ALA A 199 24.07 7.81 -4.86
N LYS A 200 23.93 8.06 -6.17
CA LYS A 200 24.37 9.33 -6.80
C LYS A 200 23.47 10.51 -6.44
N GLY A 201 22.25 10.23 -5.96
CA GLY A 201 21.27 11.26 -5.68
C GLY A 201 20.70 11.91 -6.94
N GLY A 202 20.09 13.06 -6.80
CA GLY A 202 19.35 13.77 -7.84
C GLY A 202 17.88 13.87 -7.45
N ASP A 203 16.99 13.70 -8.44
CA ASP A 203 15.55 13.80 -8.24
C ASP A 203 14.92 12.49 -7.67
N THR A 204 15.77 11.53 -7.33
CA THR A 204 15.38 10.25 -6.73
C THR A 204 16.18 9.98 -5.46
N GLN A 205 15.50 9.52 -4.40
CA GLN A 205 16.13 9.18 -3.13
C GLN A 205 15.61 7.83 -2.63
N LEU A 206 16.50 6.97 -2.16
CA LEU A 206 16.11 5.71 -1.52
C LEU A 206 15.40 5.99 -0.19
N VAL A 207 14.17 5.52 -0.07
CA VAL A 207 13.44 5.48 1.20
C VAL A 207 13.70 4.16 1.91
N TYR A 208 13.64 3.06 1.18
CA TYR A 208 13.93 1.72 1.69
C TYR A 208 14.34 0.76 0.59
N ALA A 209 15.00 -0.32 0.99
CA ALA A 209 15.23 -1.49 0.15
C ALA A 209 14.97 -2.74 0.99
N TYR A 210 14.23 -3.69 0.41
CA TYR A 210 13.95 -4.96 1.07
C TYR A 210 14.18 -6.12 0.11
N GLU A 211 15.10 -7.00 0.46
CA GLU A 211 15.43 -8.22 -0.28
C GLU A 211 14.65 -9.39 0.30
N ILE A 212 13.90 -10.09 -0.54
CA ILE A 212 13.10 -11.24 -0.10
C ILE A 212 14.04 -12.42 0.12
N PRO A 213 14.10 -13.01 1.32
CA PRO A 213 14.99 -14.13 1.60
C PRO A 213 14.73 -15.31 0.64
N ASP A 214 15.82 -15.97 0.20
CA ASP A 214 15.80 -17.14 -0.66
C ASP A 214 15.17 -16.95 -2.06
N HIS A 215 14.97 -15.70 -2.48
CA HIS A 215 14.46 -15.33 -3.79
C HIS A 215 15.29 -14.24 -4.43
N ASP A 216 15.42 -14.29 -5.76
CA ASP A 216 15.98 -13.17 -6.54
C ASP A 216 14.93 -12.08 -6.72
N LEU A 217 14.47 -11.52 -5.59
CA LEU A 217 13.48 -10.47 -5.49
C LEU A 217 13.95 -9.38 -4.54
N LYS A 218 13.96 -8.12 -5.01
CA LYS A 218 14.25 -6.96 -4.16
C LYS A 218 13.37 -5.78 -4.50
N LEU A 219 12.70 -5.25 -3.47
CA LEU A 219 11.83 -4.11 -3.57
C LEU A 219 12.56 -2.86 -3.10
N TYR A 220 12.53 -1.79 -3.91
CA TYR A 220 13.09 -0.48 -3.59
C TYR A 220 11.97 0.55 -3.55
N GLY A 221 11.88 1.31 -2.48
CA GLY A 221 10.99 2.47 -2.36
C GLY A 221 11.77 3.74 -2.63
N ILE A 222 11.28 4.53 -3.57
CA ILE A 222 11.95 5.71 -4.11
C ILE A 222 11.09 6.95 -3.89
N ALA A 223 11.58 7.92 -3.14
CA ALA A 223 11.03 9.25 -3.07
C ALA A 223 11.42 10.03 -4.32
N LEU A 224 10.48 10.78 -4.88
CA LEU A 224 10.62 11.54 -6.11
C LEU A 224 10.58 13.04 -5.83
N SER A 225 11.53 13.78 -6.38
CA SER A 225 11.64 15.23 -6.25
C SER A 225 11.90 15.88 -7.62
N GLY A 226 12.18 17.20 -7.65
CA GLY A 226 12.41 17.94 -8.89
C GLY A 226 11.12 18.22 -9.66
N GLU A 227 11.22 18.57 -10.94
CA GLU A 227 10.08 19.01 -11.76
C GLU A 227 8.94 17.99 -11.90
N SER A 228 9.22 16.71 -11.68
CA SER A 228 8.27 15.62 -11.74
C SER A 228 8.05 14.96 -10.37
N GLY A 229 8.49 15.62 -9.30
CA GLY A 229 8.45 15.13 -7.93
C GLY A 229 7.06 15.05 -7.33
N GLU A 230 7.01 14.43 -6.16
CA GLU A 230 5.78 14.19 -5.41
C GLU A 230 5.05 15.50 -5.05
N GLU A 231 5.80 16.57 -4.81
CA GLU A 231 5.29 17.91 -4.48
C GLU A 231 4.44 18.54 -5.59
N HIS A 232 4.58 18.06 -6.83
CA HIS A 232 3.84 18.62 -7.97
C HIS A 232 2.54 17.88 -8.26
N PHE A 233 2.48 16.58 -8.05
CA PHE A 233 1.27 15.82 -8.37
C PHE A 233 0.41 15.49 -7.15
N LEU A 234 1.03 15.25 -5.97
CA LEU A 234 0.28 14.84 -4.79
C LEU A 234 -0.80 15.86 -4.37
N PRO A 235 -0.53 17.18 -4.34
CA PRO A 235 -1.56 18.16 -4.00
C PRO A 235 -2.74 18.21 -4.99
N ILE A 236 -2.55 17.71 -6.20
CA ILE A 236 -3.59 17.69 -7.24
C ILE A 236 -4.53 16.48 -7.05
N ILE A 237 -3.97 15.31 -6.70
CA ILE A 237 -4.74 14.07 -6.59
C ILE A 237 -5.25 13.82 -5.18
N ASP A 238 -4.52 14.23 -4.15
CA ASP A 238 -4.86 14.00 -2.74
C ASP A 238 -5.58 15.20 -2.13
N ILE A 239 -6.76 15.49 -2.69
CA ILE A 239 -7.60 16.64 -2.29
C ILE A 239 -8.65 16.28 -1.23
N SER A 240 -8.86 14.99 -0.95
CA SER A 240 -9.85 14.51 0.02
C SER A 240 -9.35 14.67 1.46
N THR A 241 -10.27 14.52 2.39
CA THR A 241 -10.03 14.36 3.83
C THR A 241 -10.71 13.06 4.27
N PRO A 242 -10.00 12.14 4.96
CA PRO A 242 -8.57 12.17 5.29
C PRO A 242 -7.65 12.06 4.07
N LYS A 243 -6.41 12.57 4.22
CA LYS A 243 -5.37 12.47 3.18
C LYS A 243 -4.86 11.04 3.00
N HIS A 244 -4.50 10.69 1.77
CA HIS A 244 -3.95 9.38 1.41
C HIS A 244 -2.43 9.32 1.56
N THR A 245 -1.90 9.83 2.68
CA THR A 245 -0.44 9.92 2.92
C THR A 245 0.26 8.57 2.77
N ALA A 246 -0.40 7.46 3.13
CA ALA A 246 0.12 6.10 2.97
C ALA A 246 0.16 5.59 1.50
N PHE A 247 -0.03 6.47 0.50
CA PHE A 247 0.12 6.15 -0.92
C PHE A 247 1.58 5.97 -1.34
N LEU A 248 2.48 6.80 -0.83
CA LEU A 248 3.88 6.89 -1.22
C LEU A 248 4.81 6.07 -0.29
N PRO A 249 6.04 5.74 -0.71
CA PRO A 249 6.74 6.10 -1.94
C PRO A 249 6.36 5.24 -3.16
N TYR A 250 6.87 5.62 -4.35
CA TYR A 250 6.85 4.75 -5.53
C TYR A 250 7.89 3.62 -5.40
N GLU A 251 7.75 2.57 -6.21
CA GLU A 251 8.54 1.36 -6.04
C GLU A 251 9.06 0.78 -7.34
N ILE A 252 10.27 0.24 -7.25
CA ILE A 252 10.88 -0.64 -8.26
C ILE A 252 11.01 -2.04 -7.64
N LEU A 253 10.56 -3.06 -8.35
CA LEU A 253 10.79 -4.45 -8.02
C LEU A 253 11.82 -5.02 -8.99
N LEU A 254 12.99 -5.39 -8.46
CA LEU A 254 13.95 -6.22 -9.19
C LEU A 254 13.53 -7.67 -9.02
N MET A 255 13.14 -8.31 -10.11
CA MET A 255 12.63 -9.68 -10.19
C MET A 255 13.52 -10.50 -11.14
N GLY A 256 14.31 -11.40 -10.60
CA GLY A 256 15.38 -12.05 -11.35
C GLY A 256 16.32 -10.99 -11.95
N ASN A 257 16.44 -10.97 -13.27
CA ASN A 257 17.28 -10.00 -13.97
C ASN A 257 16.53 -8.77 -14.52
N THR A 258 15.24 -8.60 -14.18
CA THR A 258 14.42 -7.52 -14.72
C THR A 258 13.93 -6.59 -13.62
N ALA A 259 14.16 -5.28 -13.78
CA ALA A 259 13.55 -4.26 -12.94
C ALA A 259 12.21 -3.84 -13.54
N VAL A 260 11.17 -3.88 -12.70
CA VAL A 260 9.82 -3.49 -13.09
C VAL A 260 9.23 -2.48 -12.11
N MET A 261 8.27 -1.68 -12.57
CA MET A 261 7.42 -0.89 -11.71
C MET A 261 5.94 -1.13 -12.04
N MET A 262 5.06 -0.96 -11.06
CA MET A 262 3.63 -0.92 -11.37
C MET A 262 3.33 0.23 -12.32
N HIS A 263 2.50 -0.03 -13.34
CA HIS A 263 2.09 1.05 -14.24
C HIS A 263 1.48 2.21 -13.45
N GLY A 264 1.97 3.43 -13.69
CA GLY A 264 1.63 4.60 -12.87
C GLY A 264 0.12 4.88 -12.81
N ARG A 265 -0.61 4.64 -13.91
CA ARG A 265 -2.08 4.81 -13.94
C ARG A 265 -2.78 3.78 -13.06
N TYR A 266 -2.36 2.51 -13.12
CA TYR A 266 -2.90 1.46 -12.25
C TYR A 266 -2.67 1.80 -10.77
N ARG A 267 -1.43 2.17 -10.41
CA ARG A 267 -1.07 2.50 -9.04
C ARG A 267 -1.87 3.68 -8.48
N ILE A 268 -2.00 4.76 -9.27
CA ILE A 268 -2.80 5.93 -8.88
C ILE A 268 -4.28 5.53 -8.73
N ALA A 269 -4.83 4.81 -9.69
CA ALA A 269 -6.24 4.43 -9.67
C ALA A 269 -6.58 3.49 -8.49
N LEU A 270 -5.69 2.54 -8.17
CA LEU A 270 -5.87 1.64 -7.02
C LEU A 270 -5.85 2.41 -5.68
N ALA A 271 -5.00 3.44 -5.57
CA ALA A 271 -4.84 4.25 -4.36
C ALA A 271 -5.88 5.38 -4.23
N PHE A 272 -6.43 5.85 -5.35
CA PHE A 272 -7.41 6.93 -5.44
C PHE A 272 -8.60 6.52 -6.33
N PRO A 273 -9.43 5.55 -5.91
CA PRO A 273 -10.50 5.01 -6.77
C PRO A 273 -11.54 6.05 -7.20
N ASP A 274 -11.72 7.11 -6.42
CA ASP A 274 -12.66 8.21 -6.72
C ASP A 274 -12.04 9.34 -7.56
N LEU A 275 -10.79 9.18 -8.01
CA LEU A 275 -10.12 10.20 -8.81
C LEU A 275 -10.85 10.38 -10.14
N THR A 276 -11.40 11.57 -10.38
CA THR A 276 -12.15 11.85 -11.61
C THR A 276 -11.22 12.05 -12.79
N MET A 277 -11.72 11.78 -14.01
CA MET A 277 -10.98 12.06 -15.24
C MET A 277 -10.59 13.54 -15.38
N THR A 278 -11.41 14.45 -14.85
CA THR A 278 -11.09 15.89 -14.82
C THR A 278 -9.88 16.18 -13.93
N THR A 279 -9.76 15.51 -12.79
CA THR A 279 -8.59 15.65 -11.92
C THR A 279 -7.39 14.95 -12.54
N PHE A 280 -7.57 13.73 -13.06
CA PHE A 280 -6.50 12.98 -13.71
C PHE A 280 -5.92 13.72 -14.92
N SER A 281 -6.73 14.43 -15.70
CA SER A 281 -6.25 15.21 -16.85
C SER A 281 -5.22 16.29 -16.48
N LYS A 282 -5.21 16.75 -15.23
CA LYS A 282 -4.22 17.73 -14.74
C LYS A 282 -2.83 17.11 -14.48
N ILE A 283 -2.77 15.80 -14.35
CA ILE A 283 -1.57 15.02 -14.12
C ILE A 283 -1.32 13.99 -15.22
N ILE A 284 -1.87 14.20 -16.41
CA ILE A 284 -1.88 13.18 -17.49
C ILE A 284 -0.48 12.74 -17.92
N SER A 285 0.51 13.64 -17.82
CA SER A 285 1.93 13.38 -18.11
C SER A 285 2.69 12.77 -16.92
N THR A 286 2.16 12.86 -15.70
CA THR A 286 2.84 12.44 -14.47
C THR A 286 3.21 10.94 -14.48
N PRO A 287 2.36 9.99 -14.89
CA PRO A 287 2.75 8.58 -14.94
C PRO A 287 3.99 8.32 -15.79
N GLY A 288 4.10 8.97 -16.96
CA GLY A 288 5.28 8.87 -17.82
C GLY A 288 6.52 9.54 -17.21
N ALA A 289 6.35 10.70 -16.60
CA ALA A 289 7.46 11.40 -15.94
C ALA A 289 8.00 10.60 -14.71
N ILE A 290 7.13 9.94 -13.97
CA ILE A 290 7.55 9.01 -12.90
C ILE A 290 8.32 7.82 -13.49
N GLU A 291 7.84 7.25 -14.61
CA GLU A 291 8.56 6.19 -15.31
C GLU A 291 9.97 6.64 -15.71
N ASP A 292 10.12 7.83 -16.28
CA ASP A 292 11.43 8.39 -16.66
C ASP A 292 12.37 8.52 -15.44
N LEU A 293 11.86 8.99 -14.29
CA LEU A 293 12.62 9.03 -13.04
C LEU A 293 13.04 7.62 -12.57
N MET A 294 12.15 6.64 -12.65
CA MET A 294 12.47 5.26 -12.28
C MET A 294 13.49 4.62 -13.24
N ARG A 295 13.42 4.91 -14.55
CA ARG A 295 14.43 4.47 -15.52
C ARG A 295 15.79 5.07 -15.22
N SER A 296 15.87 6.33 -14.78
CA SER A 296 17.14 6.98 -14.45
C SER A 296 17.97 6.25 -13.39
N VAL A 297 17.31 5.47 -12.52
CA VAL A 297 18.00 4.66 -11.49
C VAL A 297 18.17 3.19 -11.88
N THR A 298 17.70 2.78 -13.07
CA THR A 298 17.88 1.41 -13.57
C THR A 298 18.78 1.35 -14.81
N GLU A 299 18.93 2.43 -15.56
CA GLU A 299 19.79 2.56 -16.76
C GLU A 299 21.09 3.28 -16.37
#